data_78b3e2efccc2ca049729820f05cb0ddf
#
_entry.id   78b3e2efccc2ca049729820f05cb0ddf
#
_cell.length_a   1.000
_cell.length_b   1.000
_cell.length_c   1.000
_cell.angle_alpha   90.00
_cell.angle_beta   90.00
_cell.angle_gamma   90.00
#
_symmetry.space_group_name_H-M   'P 1'
#
loop_
_entity.id
_entity.type
_entity.pdbx_description
1 polymer ?
#
loop_
_entity_poly.entity_id
_entity_poly.type
_entity_poly.pdbx_seq_one_letter_code
_entity_poly.pdbx_strand_id
1 'polypeptide(L)'
;MYKSRISLLITCFFAIFFGLNLHAQNGNELAINSGKKTDSIKPTIMIAEITLGKEMPLQLIPKSDAAIAIALGATDRFRYIPFAVRDSVAAIFKSLNAEPTAFNVGQEIKAEVLLFLRIDQLGNLLRVEIQAKAGNQYTQSVTGVGLGLLRYRDTSNAIVYEPTLIEAMQRAMCTITGDSNLYAHVEDSSYMVYPAEPLTFLSMELDNKKQKSLWAIFQNNEVNSYYGLQVLFEAASTLKHVIPVDLDTRDSVYALKQIYGVENHIPPTQTELRMLYDVGLNYGITGLVEKTQDGAELTLTLQEITSTGTLKRVKSLTAGFSEDSLEGFKKTATKLLRRLLR
;
A
#
# COMPACT_ATOMS: atom_id res chain seq x y z
N MET A 1 10.34 -18.79 10.01
CA MET A 1 9.63 -20.01 9.59
C MET A 1 8.11 -19.82 9.35
N TYR A 2 7.47 -18.84 9.95
CA TYR A 2 6.01 -18.58 9.80
C TYR A 2 5.60 -17.89 8.48
N LYS A 3 6.45 -17.00 7.93
CA LYS A 3 6.16 -16.29 6.65
C LYS A 3 6.03 -17.23 5.43
N SER A 4 6.80 -18.34 5.40
CA SER A 4 6.71 -19.30 4.28
C SER A 4 5.40 -20.10 4.28
N ARG A 5 4.78 -20.28 5.45
CA ARG A 5 3.53 -21.04 5.57
C ARG A 5 2.30 -20.21 5.20
N ILE A 6 2.31 -18.91 5.51
CA ILE A 6 1.20 -18.00 5.14
C ILE A 6 1.24 -17.71 3.64
N SER A 7 2.41 -17.45 3.07
CA SER A 7 2.57 -17.27 1.62
C SER A 7 2.20 -18.55 0.86
N LEU A 8 2.60 -19.70 1.38
CA LEU A 8 2.25 -21.00 0.78
C LEU A 8 0.74 -21.29 0.88
N LEU A 9 0.10 -20.92 2.00
CA LEU A 9 -1.34 -21.07 2.19
C LEU A 9 -2.14 -20.17 1.25
N ILE A 10 -1.72 -18.92 1.06
CA ILE A 10 -2.35 -17.99 0.12
C ILE A 10 -2.16 -18.48 -1.32
N THR A 11 -0.96 -18.94 -1.68
CA THR A 11 -0.67 -19.50 -3.02
C THR A 11 -1.42 -20.81 -3.25
N CYS A 12 -1.52 -21.68 -2.25
CA CYS A 12 -2.33 -22.90 -2.34
C CYS A 12 -3.83 -22.59 -2.41
N PHE A 13 -4.30 -21.54 -1.70
CA PHE A 13 -5.69 -21.14 -1.74
C PHE A 13 -6.11 -20.66 -3.13
N PHE A 14 -5.27 -19.83 -3.77
CA PHE A 14 -5.50 -19.41 -5.16
C PHE A 14 -5.33 -20.57 -6.15
N ALA A 15 -4.37 -21.46 -5.93
CA ALA A 15 -4.18 -22.63 -6.78
C ALA A 15 -5.38 -23.59 -6.74
N ILE A 16 -5.98 -23.79 -5.58
CA ILE A 16 -7.20 -24.60 -5.41
C ILE A 16 -8.41 -23.90 -6.01
N PHE A 17 -8.51 -22.59 -5.81
CA PHE A 17 -9.65 -21.79 -6.31
C PHE A 17 -9.64 -21.61 -7.83
N PHE A 18 -8.46 -21.48 -8.42
CA PHE A 18 -8.32 -21.19 -9.85
C PHE A 18 -7.86 -22.39 -10.69
N GLY A 19 -7.93 -23.59 -10.13
CA GLY A 19 -7.61 -24.82 -10.89
C GLY A 19 -6.15 -24.93 -11.34
N LEU A 20 -5.21 -24.27 -10.65
CA LEU A 20 -3.79 -24.44 -10.89
C LEU A 20 -3.34 -25.79 -10.31
N ASN A 21 -3.44 -26.85 -11.10
CA ASN A 21 -2.80 -28.13 -10.83
C ASN A 21 -1.27 -27.96 -10.87
N LEU A 22 -0.67 -27.74 -9.70
CA LEU A 22 0.76 -27.89 -9.51
C LEU A 22 1.08 -29.40 -9.52
N HIS A 23 1.30 -29.95 -10.70
CA HIS A 23 1.97 -31.26 -10.84
C HIS A 23 3.45 -31.05 -10.50
N ALA A 24 3.86 -31.53 -9.34
CA ALA A 24 5.28 -31.78 -9.06
C ALA A 24 5.78 -32.85 -10.02
N GLN A 25 6.45 -32.47 -11.09
CA GLN A 25 7.20 -33.42 -11.93
C GLN A 25 8.62 -33.53 -11.40
N ASN A 26 8.91 -34.73 -10.85
CA ASN A 26 10.25 -35.28 -10.78
C ASN A 26 10.80 -35.40 -12.20
N GLY A 27 12.08 -35.07 -12.35
CA GLY A 27 12.76 -35.08 -13.64
C GLY A 27 12.70 -36.37 -14.40
N ASN A 28 12.51 -36.24 -15.69
CA ASN A 28 13.31 -36.87 -16.74
C ASN A 28 12.91 -36.32 -18.12
N GLU A 29 13.89 -36.24 -18.96
CA GLU A 29 13.92 -35.69 -20.32
C GLU A 29 12.86 -36.20 -21.29
N LEU A 30 12.69 -35.36 -22.32
CA LEU A 30 12.29 -35.63 -23.70
C LEU A 30 10.83 -35.37 -24.07
N ALA A 31 10.70 -34.37 -24.86
CA ALA A 31 10.10 -34.35 -26.19
C ALA A 31 9.46 -32.99 -26.50
N ILE A 32 10.05 -32.33 -27.45
CA ILE A 32 9.48 -31.26 -28.24
C ILE A 32 8.16 -31.76 -28.84
N ASN A 33 7.05 -31.14 -28.39
CA ASN A 33 5.83 -31.17 -29.18
C ASN A 33 5.24 -29.76 -29.19
N SER A 34 5.43 -29.13 -30.34
CA SER A 34 4.76 -27.95 -30.80
C SER A 34 3.25 -28.15 -30.80
N GLY A 35 2.54 -27.22 -30.19
CA GLY A 35 1.17 -26.97 -30.58
C GLY A 35 0.11 -27.39 -29.58
N LYS A 36 -0.45 -26.43 -29.08
CA LYS A 36 -1.77 -26.03 -28.58
C LYS A 36 -1.59 -25.30 -27.27
N LYS A 37 -1.60 -23.96 -27.35
CA LYS A 37 -2.06 -23.15 -26.23
C LYS A 37 -3.42 -23.73 -25.85
N THR A 38 -3.46 -24.48 -24.78
CA THR A 38 -4.69 -24.70 -24.04
C THR A 38 -5.13 -23.32 -23.58
N ASP A 39 -6.19 -22.79 -24.13
CA ASP A 39 -6.87 -21.60 -23.60
C ASP A 39 -7.21 -21.93 -22.16
N SER A 40 -6.36 -21.51 -21.25
CA SER A 40 -6.63 -21.62 -19.82
C SER A 40 -7.87 -20.74 -19.58
N ILE A 41 -8.94 -21.33 -19.10
CA ILE A 41 -10.19 -20.63 -18.79
C ILE A 41 -9.81 -19.57 -17.74
N LYS A 42 -9.85 -18.29 -18.15
CA LYS A 42 -9.55 -17.15 -17.27
C LYS A 42 -10.65 -17.01 -16.25
N PRO A 43 -10.35 -16.93 -14.96
CA PRO A 43 -11.38 -16.72 -13.94
C PRO A 43 -12.08 -15.39 -14.17
N THR A 44 -13.41 -15.44 -14.02
CA THR A 44 -14.29 -14.31 -14.28
C THR A 44 -14.51 -13.52 -12.99
N ILE A 45 -14.20 -12.22 -13.02
CA ILE A 45 -14.24 -11.30 -11.87
C ILE A 45 -15.27 -10.21 -12.10
N MET A 46 -16.04 -9.89 -11.07
CA MET A 46 -17.05 -8.82 -11.07
C MET A 46 -16.94 -7.98 -9.79
N ILE A 47 -17.07 -6.66 -9.91
CA ILE A 47 -17.34 -5.82 -8.72
C ILE A 47 -18.80 -6.03 -8.31
N ALA A 48 -18.98 -6.56 -7.10
CA ALA A 48 -20.28 -6.81 -6.52
C ALA A 48 -20.87 -5.54 -5.89
N GLU A 49 -20.05 -4.85 -5.08
CA GLU A 49 -20.47 -3.69 -4.32
C GLU A 49 -19.30 -2.71 -4.13
N ILE A 50 -19.62 -1.40 -4.06
CA ILE A 50 -18.68 -0.35 -3.68
C ILE A 50 -19.27 0.45 -2.55
N THR A 51 -18.53 0.52 -1.45
CA THR A 51 -18.81 1.38 -0.30
C THR A 51 -17.83 2.55 -0.33
N LEU A 52 -18.33 3.78 -0.35
CA LEU A 52 -17.52 4.97 -0.22
C LEU A 52 -17.47 5.43 1.24
N GLY A 53 -16.29 5.88 1.67
CA GLY A 53 -16.12 6.55 2.93
C GLY A 53 -16.84 7.91 3.00
N LYS A 54 -16.88 8.48 4.20
CA LYS A 54 -17.51 9.78 4.41
C LYS A 54 -16.83 10.84 3.52
N GLU A 55 -17.64 11.68 2.89
CA GLU A 55 -17.19 12.79 2.05
C GLU A 55 -16.52 12.39 0.71
N MET A 56 -16.49 11.09 0.39
CA MET A 56 -15.98 10.66 -0.91
C MET A 56 -16.96 10.99 -2.07
N PRO A 57 -16.45 11.46 -3.21
CA PRO A 57 -17.29 11.80 -4.36
C PRO A 57 -17.98 10.56 -4.96
N LEU A 58 -19.30 10.62 -5.16
CA LEU A 58 -20.07 9.51 -5.75
C LEU A 58 -19.58 9.11 -7.15
N GLN A 59 -18.95 10.04 -7.87
CA GLN A 59 -18.36 9.78 -9.21
C GLN A 59 -17.25 8.74 -9.18
N LEU A 60 -16.69 8.39 -7.99
CA LEU A 60 -15.71 7.31 -7.88
C LEU A 60 -16.32 5.94 -8.13
N ILE A 61 -17.63 5.76 -7.94
CA ILE A 61 -18.29 4.48 -8.23
C ILE A 61 -18.12 4.06 -9.70
N PRO A 62 -18.57 4.84 -10.70
CA PRO A 62 -18.35 4.46 -12.10
C PRO A 62 -16.86 4.47 -12.50
N LYS A 63 -16.03 5.32 -11.89
CA LYS A 63 -14.59 5.34 -12.14
C LYS A 63 -13.88 4.09 -11.64
N SER A 64 -14.42 3.44 -10.62
CA SER A 64 -13.89 2.17 -10.11
C SER A 64 -14.03 1.02 -11.11
N ASP A 65 -15.07 1.04 -11.95
CA ASP A 65 -15.25 0.07 -13.03
C ASP A 65 -14.06 0.14 -14.03
N ALA A 66 -13.72 1.35 -14.45
CA ALA A 66 -12.58 1.55 -15.35
C ALA A 66 -11.24 1.25 -14.64
N ALA A 67 -11.08 1.67 -13.38
CA ALA A 67 -9.85 1.46 -12.63
C ALA A 67 -9.53 -0.02 -12.43
N ILE A 68 -10.53 -0.84 -12.06
CA ILE A 68 -10.32 -2.28 -11.90
C ILE A 68 -10.07 -2.98 -13.24
N ALA A 69 -10.76 -2.56 -14.30
CA ALA A 69 -10.54 -3.09 -15.64
C ALA A 69 -9.08 -2.85 -16.10
N ILE A 70 -8.55 -1.64 -15.86
CA ILE A 70 -7.15 -1.29 -16.16
C ILE A 70 -6.20 -2.13 -15.27
N ALA A 71 -6.48 -2.22 -13.96
CA ALA A 71 -5.65 -2.99 -13.04
C ALA A 71 -5.55 -4.46 -13.43
N LEU A 72 -6.66 -5.10 -13.78
CA LEU A 72 -6.70 -6.50 -14.19
C LEU A 72 -6.18 -6.73 -15.60
N GLY A 73 -6.36 -5.75 -16.49
CA GLY A 73 -5.91 -5.81 -17.88
C GLY A 73 -4.40 -5.90 -18.04
N ALA A 74 -3.64 -5.47 -17.04
CA ALA A 74 -2.18 -5.50 -17.07
C ALA A 74 -1.60 -6.93 -17.20
N THR A 75 -2.32 -7.97 -16.80
CA THR A 75 -1.79 -9.36 -16.77
C THR A 75 -2.49 -10.33 -17.70
N ASP A 76 -3.58 -9.97 -18.32
CA ASP A 76 -4.41 -10.87 -19.16
C ASP A 76 -4.76 -12.24 -18.51
N ARG A 77 -4.73 -12.30 -17.17
CA ARG A 77 -5.00 -13.54 -16.40
C ARG A 77 -6.45 -13.68 -15.98
N PHE A 78 -7.23 -12.59 -16.06
CA PHE A 78 -8.59 -12.51 -15.57
C PHE A 78 -9.52 -12.01 -16.66
N ARG A 79 -10.79 -12.41 -16.58
CA ARG A 79 -11.87 -11.87 -17.39
C ARG A 79 -12.72 -10.96 -16.51
N TYR A 80 -12.62 -9.67 -16.72
CA TYR A 80 -13.42 -8.70 -15.98
C TYR A 80 -14.82 -8.53 -16.60
N ILE A 81 -15.84 -8.46 -15.74
CA ILE A 81 -17.22 -8.16 -16.12
C ILE A 81 -17.53 -6.72 -15.72
N PRO A 82 -17.76 -5.81 -16.68
CA PRO A 82 -18.04 -4.41 -16.41
C PRO A 82 -19.43 -4.19 -15.80
N PHE A 83 -19.63 -3.04 -15.19
CA PHE A 83 -20.90 -2.64 -14.57
C PHE A 83 -22.09 -2.72 -15.52
N ALA A 84 -21.93 -2.34 -16.79
CA ALA A 84 -23.01 -2.40 -17.77
C ALA A 84 -23.65 -3.78 -17.88
N VAL A 85 -22.84 -4.86 -17.81
CA VAL A 85 -23.32 -6.25 -17.82
C VAL A 85 -23.98 -6.60 -16.50
N ARG A 86 -23.32 -6.31 -15.39
CA ARG A 86 -23.87 -6.54 -14.05
C ARG A 86 -25.22 -5.86 -13.86
N ASP A 87 -25.31 -4.58 -14.19
CA ASP A 87 -26.50 -3.76 -13.96
C ASP A 87 -27.64 -4.16 -14.89
N SER A 88 -27.35 -4.64 -16.10
CA SER A 88 -28.37 -5.21 -17.00
C SER A 88 -29.00 -6.47 -16.39
N VAL A 89 -28.21 -7.37 -15.82
CA VAL A 89 -28.73 -8.56 -15.14
C VAL A 89 -29.50 -8.19 -13.88
N ALA A 90 -28.99 -7.23 -13.10
CA ALA A 90 -29.70 -6.74 -11.90
C ALA A 90 -31.08 -6.12 -12.28
N ALA A 91 -31.18 -5.44 -13.41
CA ALA A 91 -32.44 -4.90 -13.92
C ALA A 91 -33.45 -6.02 -14.29
N ILE A 92 -32.97 -7.14 -14.83
CA ILE A 92 -33.81 -8.32 -15.12
C ILE A 92 -34.39 -8.89 -13.81
N PHE A 93 -33.57 -9.08 -12.77
CA PHE A 93 -34.06 -9.54 -11.46
C PHE A 93 -35.17 -8.63 -10.92
N LYS A 94 -34.96 -7.29 -10.98
CA LYS A 94 -35.99 -6.32 -10.55
C LYS A 94 -37.28 -6.43 -11.35
N SER A 95 -37.20 -6.63 -12.67
CA SER A 95 -38.39 -6.80 -13.52
C SER A 95 -39.19 -8.06 -13.20
N LEU A 96 -38.51 -9.07 -12.63
CA LEU A 96 -39.12 -10.32 -12.18
C LEU A 96 -39.57 -10.27 -10.69
N ASN A 97 -39.54 -9.10 -10.07
CA ASN A 97 -39.77 -8.90 -8.63
C ASN A 97 -38.85 -9.76 -7.73
N ALA A 98 -37.64 -10.12 -8.22
CA ALA A 98 -36.62 -10.81 -7.47
C ALA A 98 -35.57 -9.82 -6.96
N GLU A 99 -35.00 -10.11 -5.77
CA GLU A 99 -33.96 -9.27 -5.20
C GLU A 99 -32.64 -9.46 -5.94
N PRO A 100 -32.05 -8.39 -6.53
CA PRO A 100 -30.78 -8.47 -7.23
C PRO A 100 -29.59 -8.43 -6.25
N THR A 101 -29.47 -9.45 -5.40
CA THR A 101 -28.30 -9.54 -4.53
C THR A 101 -27.03 -9.72 -5.35
N ALA A 102 -25.90 -9.27 -4.82
CA ALA A 102 -24.59 -9.40 -5.49
C ALA A 102 -24.30 -10.85 -5.93
N PHE A 103 -24.75 -11.80 -5.13
CA PHE A 103 -24.56 -13.24 -5.39
C PHE A 103 -25.49 -13.77 -6.47
N ASN A 104 -26.78 -13.42 -6.43
CA ASN A 104 -27.74 -13.85 -7.46
C ASN A 104 -27.31 -13.34 -8.85
N VAL A 105 -26.90 -12.07 -8.90
CA VAL A 105 -26.38 -11.45 -10.13
C VAL A 105 -25.08 -12.15 -10.54
N GLY A 106 -24.18 -12.39 -9.61
CA GLY A 106 -22.91 -13.10 -9.85
C GLY A 106 -23.10 -14.51 -10.38
N GLN A 107 -24.03 -15.27 -9.84
CA GLN A 107 -24.37 -16.62 -10.31
C GLN A 107 -24.92 -16.61 -11.73
N GLU A 108 -25.84 -15.69 -12.04
CA GLU A 108 -26.42 -15.58 -13.39
C GLU A 108 -25.35 -15.24 -14.43
N ILE A 109 -24.42 -14.35 -14.09
CA ILE A 109 -23.30 -13.94 -14.95
C ILE A 109 -22.20 -15.02 -14.97
N LYS A 110 -22.23 -16.01 -14.06
CA LYS A 110 -21.17 -16.99 -13.84
C LYS A 110 -19.85 -16.34 -13.40
N ALA A 111 -19.93 -15.33 -12.54
CA ALA A 111 -18.76 -14.72 -11.95
C ALA A 111 -18.15 -15.66 -10.89
N GLU A 112 -16.89 -16.03 -11.09
CA GLU A 112 -16.18 -16.93 -10.16
C GLU A 112 -15.67 -16.19 -8.93
N VAL A 113 -15.41 -14.87 -9.07
CA VAL A 113 -14.94 -14.00 -7.98
C VAL A 113 -15.76 -12.73 -7.93
N LEU A 114 -16.25 -12.43 -6.74
CA LEU A 114 -16.98 -11.21 -6.42
C LEU A 114 -16.08 -10.28 -5.59
N LEU A 115 -15.90 -9.05 -6.04
CA LEU A 115 -15.11 -8.03 -5.37
C LEU A 115 -16.03 -7.06 -4.63
N PHE A 116 -15.83 -6.92 -3.34
CA PHE A 116 -16.45 -5.89 -2.50
C PHE A 116 -15.40 -4.83 -2.21
N LEU A 117 -15.64 -3.63 -2.66
CA LEU A 117 -14.71 -2.52 -2.57
C LEU A 117 -15.13 -1.55 -1.49
N ARG A 118 -14.17 -1.06 -0.73
CA ARG A 118 -14.31 0.10 0.12
C ARG A 118 -13.23 1.13 -0.25
N ILE A 119 -13.67 2.37 -0.48
CA ILE A 119 -12.78 3.47 -0.88
C ILE A 119 -12.91 4.57 0.16
N ASP A 120 -11.81 4.85 0.85
CA ASP A 120 -11.71 5.87 1.90
C ASP A 120 -10.59 6.85 1.56
N GLN A 121 -10.71 8.08 2.04
CA GLN A 121 -9.63 9.04 2.06
C GLN A 121 -9.10 9.22 3.48
N LEU A 122 -7.80 9.14 3.64
CA LEU A 122 -7.09 9.36 4.90
C LEU A 122 -6.06 10.47 4.67
N GLY A 123 -6.41 11.71 5.00
CA GLY A 123 -5.57 12.87 4.68
C GLY A 123 -5.24 12.91 3.19
N ASN A 124 -3.97 12.81 2.82
CA ASN A 124 -3.50 12.78 1.44
C ASN A 124 -3.47 11.39 0.79
N LEU A 125 -3.90 10.34 1.50
CA LEU A 125 -3.96 8.99 0.96
C LEU A 125 -5.37 8.62 0.51
N LEU A 126 -5.46 8.00 -0.66
CA LEU A 126 -6.62 7.22 -1.08
C LEU A 126 -6.37 5.76 -0.69
N ARG A 127 -7.27 5.21 0.12
CA ARG A 127 -7.23 3.80 0.54
C ARG A 127 -8.32 3.03 -0.19
N VAL A 128 -7.92 1.98 -0.87
CA VAL A 128 -8.83 1.01 -1.48
C VAL A 128 -8.65 -0.33 -0.78
N GLU A 129 -9.71 -0.80 -0.16
CA GLU A 129 -9.79 -2.15 0.39
C GLU A 129 -10.67 -2.99 -0.53
N ILE A 130 -10.17 -4.14 -0.95
CA ILE A 130 -10.89 -5.09 -1.79
C ILE A 130 -11.01 -6.40 -1.03
N GLN A 131 -12.23 -6.83 -0.78
CA GLN A 131 -12.52 -8.17 -0.29
C GLN A 131 -12.99 -9.02 -1.48
N ALA A 132 -12.18 -10.00 -1.85
CA ALA A 132 -12.51 -10.98 -2.89
C ALA A 132 -13.18 -12.18 -2.26
N LYS A 133 -14.37 -12.57 -2.76
CA LYS A 133 -15.12 -13.76 -2.34
C LYS A 133 -15.36 -14.67 -3.54
N ALA A 134 -15.36 -15.98 -3.32
CA ALA A 134 -15.78 -16.90 -4.37
C ALA A 134 -17.27 -16.76 -4.66
N GLY A 135 -17.65 -16.81 -5.94
CA GLY A 135 -19.04 -16.67 -6.35
C GLY A 135 -19.99 -17.79 -5.88
N ASN A 136 -19.41 -18.93 -5.47
CA ASN A 136 -20.15 -20.11 -5.01
C ASN A 136 -20.01 -20.41 -3.50
N GLN A 137 -19.12 -19.69 -2.78
CA GLN A 137 -18.82 -19.95 -1.38
C GLN A 137 -18.65 -18.64 -0.60
N TYR A 138 -19.55 -18.38 0.34
CA TYR A 138 -19.60 -17.14 1.11
C TYR A 138 -18.58 -17.04 2.26
N THR A 139 -18.02 -18.18 2.67
CA THR A 139 -17.27 -18.30 3.92
C THR A 139 -15.81 -17.94 3.82
N GLN A 140 -15.26 -17.94 2.61
CA GLN A 140 -13.85 -17.66 2.40
C GLN A 140 -13.66 -16.35 1.64
N SER A 141 -12.90 -15.45 2.22
CA SER A 141 -12.55 -14.17 1.60
C SER A 141 -11.07 -13.88 1.76
N VAL A 142 -10.52 -13.24 0.75
CA VAL A 142 -9.16 -12.67 0.79
C VAL A 142 -9.30 -11.16 0.69
N THR A 143 -8.61 -10.45 1.56
CA THR A 143 -8.64 -8.98 1.58
C THR A 143 -7.28 -8.44 1.15
N GLY A 144 -7.30 -7.46 0.26
CA GLY A 144 -6.14 -6.67 -0.12
C GLY A 144 -6.40 -5.19 0.13
N VAL A 145 -5.37 -4.50 0.57
CA VAL A 145 -5.39 -3.06 0.76
C VAL A 145 -4.36 -2.43 -0.18
N GLY A 146 -4.79 -1.40 -0.88
CA GLY A 146 -3.90 -0.56 -1.69
C GLY A 146 -4.04 0.90 -1.28
N LEU A 147 -2.91 1.57 -1.22
CA LEU A 147 -2.82 2.99 -0.91
C LEU A 147 -2.22 3.74 -2.10
N GLY A 148 -2.71 4.95 -2.32
CA GLY A 148 -2.16 5.87 -3.30
C GLY A 148 -2.12 7.29 -2.75
N LEU A 149 -1.10 8.07 -3.13
CA LEU A 149 -0.95 9.46 -2.70
C LEU A 149 -1.77 10.38 -3.61
N LEU A 150 -2.68 11.17 -3.02
CA LEU A 150 -3.53 12.16 -3.71
C LEU A 150 -2.71 13.41 -4.08
N ARG A 151 -1.85 13.30 -5.07
CA ARG A 151 -0.94 14.35 -5.55
C ARG A 151 -1.42 15.10 -6.79
N TYR A 152 -2.42 14.59 -7.47
CA TYR A 152 -2.89 15.18 -8.72
C TYR A 152 -3.97 16.23 -8.44
N ARG A 153 -3.82 17.38 -9.09
CA ARG A 153 -4.77 18.50 -9.01
C ARG A 153 -5.13 18.95 -10.43
N ASP A 154 -6.34 19.40 -10.59
CA ASP A 154 -6.77 20.07 -11.83
C ASP A 154 -6.41 21.56 -11.84
N THR A 155 -6.81 22.26 -12.88
CA THR A 155 -6.56 23.71 -13.03
C THR A 155 -7.25 24.57 -11.96
N SER A 156 -8.26 24.03 -11.28
CA SER A 156 -8.98 24.70 -10.17
C SER A 156 -8.41 24.30 -8.80
N ASN A 157 -7.31 23.54 -8.77
CA ASN A 157 -6.70 22.96 -7.57
C ASN A 157 -7.56 21.88 -6.88
N ALA A 158 -8.58 21.36 -7.55
CA ALA A 158 -9.37 20.26 -7.02
C ALA A 158 -8.63 18.92 -7.19
N ILE A 159 -8.91 17.98 -6.27
CA ILE A 159 -8.27 16.65 -6.30
C ILE A 159 -8.74 15.86 -7.54
N VAL A 160 -7.78 15.34 -8.29
CA VAL A 160 -8.03 14.38 -9.38
C VAL A 160 -7.74 12.97 -8.84
N TYR A 161 -8.78 12.18 -8.65
CA TYR A 161 -8.69 10.88 -8.00
C TYR A 161 -8.24 9.75 -8.92
N GLU A 162 -8.50 9.84 -10.22
CA GLU A 162 -8.39 8.72 -11.17
C GLU A 162 -7.00 8.06 -11.21
N PRO A 163 -5.89 8.81 -11.35
CA PRO A 163 -4.57 8.17 -11.39
C PRO A 163 -4.26 7.42 -10.10
N THR A 164 -4.60 8.04 -8.95
CA THR A 164 -4.39 7.46 -7.63
C THR A 164 -5.31 6.27 -7.37
N LEU A 165 -6.55 6.30 -7.90
CA LEU A 165 -7.49 5.19 -7.78
C LEU A 165 -6.96 3.96 -8.52
N ILE A 166 -6.41 4.12 -9.72
CA ILE A 166 -5.79 3.03 -10.49
C ILE A 166 -4.60 2.45 -9.71
N GLU A 167 -3.71 3.30 -9.20
CA GLU A 167 -2.57 2.86 -8.38
C GLU A 167 -3.02 2.06 -7.16
N ALA A 168 -3.99 2.56 -6.40
CA ALA A 168 -4.51 1.89 -5.22
C ALA A 168 -5.21 0.56 -5.55
N MET A 169 -5.97 0.50 -6.65
CA MET A 169 -6.60 -0.74 -7.14
C MET A 169 -5.55 -1.79 -7.52
N GLN A 170 -4.51 -1.39 -8.25
CA GLN A 170 -3.41 -2.29 -8.62
C GLN A 170 -2.73 -2.86 -7.39
N ARG A 171 -2.44 -2.03 -6.36
CA ARG A 171 -1.84 -2.47 -5.10
C ARG A 171 -2.72 -3.45 -4.34
N ALA A 172 -4.01 -3.14 -4.21
CA ALA A 172 -4.94 -4.03 -3.55
C ALA A 172 -5.04 -5.39 -4.26
N MET A 173 -5.10 -5.38 -5.59
CA MET A 173 -5.15 -6.62 -6.39
C MET A 173 -3.83 -7.39 -6.35
N CYS A 174 -2.69 -6.72 -6.35
CA CYS A 174 -1.38 -7.34 -6.15
C CYS A 174 -1.32 -8.08 -4.79
N THR A 175 -1.82 -7.46 -3.73
CA THR A 175 -1.89 -8.08 -2.40
C THR A 175 -2.78 -9.33 -2.41
N ILE A 176 -3.93 -9.29 -3.09
CA ILE A 176 -4.86 -10.41 -3.18
C ILE A 176 -4.28 -11.56 -4.01
N THR A 177 -3.71 -11.25 -5.16
CA THR A 177 -3.28 -12.26 -6.14
C THR A 177 -1.86 -12.76 -5.91
N GLY A 178 -1.04 -12.04 -5.17
CA GLY A 178 0.40 -12.25 -5.05
C GLY A 178 1.17 -12.00 -6.36
N ASP A 179 0.53 -11.36 -7.33
CA ASP A 179 1.08 -11.12 -8.67
C ASP A 179 1.62 -9.70 -8.81
N SER A 180 2.94 -9.56 -8.70
CA SER A 180 3.62 -8.27 -8.85
C SER A 180 3.53 -7.70 -10.28
N ASN A 181 3.18 -8.51 -11.29
CA ASN A 181 3.02 -8.02 -12.66
C ASN A 181 1.78 -7.11 -12.82
N LEU A 182 0.83 -7.14 -11.87
CA LEU A 182 -0.24 -6.15 -11.79
C LEU A 182 0.30 -4.72 -11.57
N TYR A 183 1.55 -4.64 -11.18
CA TYR A 183 2.35 -3.43 -11.02
C TYR A 183 3.32 -3.17 -12.17
N ALA A 184 2.99 -3.58 -13.37
CA ALA A 184 3.87 -3.48 -14.55
C ALA A 184 4.46 -2.09 -14.84
N HIS A 185 3.97 -1.05 -14.15
CA HIS A 185 4.47 0.32 -14.26
C HIS A 185 5.48 0.71 -13.17
N VAL A 186 5.80 -0.17 -12.24
CA VAL A 186 6.87 0.07 -11.28
C VAL A 186 8.18 -0.38 -11.91
N GLU A 187 8.87 0.57 -12.48
CA GLU A 187 9.99 0.34 -13.39
C GLU A 187 11.29 -0.08 -12.72
N ASP A 188 11.42 0.05 -11.40
CA ASP A 188 12.69 -0.16 -10.72
C ASP A 188 12.58 -1.07 -9.50
N SER A 189 12.82 -2.37 -9.73
CA SER A 189 12.86 -3.40 -8.68
C SER A 189 14.09 -3.29 -7.76
N SER A 190 15.00 -2.33 -8.03
CA SER A 190 16.18 -2.12 -7.19
C SER A 190 15.86 -1.46 -5.86
N TYR A 191 14.65 -0.92 -5.70
CA TYR A 191 14.20 -0.36 -4.43
C TYR A 191 13.81 -1.45 -3.43
N MET A 192 14.20 -1.23 -2.19
CA MET A 192 14.01 -2.19 -1.11
C MET A 192 12.54 -2.38 -0.72
N VAL A 193 11.75 -1.34 -0.92
CA VAL A 193 10.30 -1.30 -0.72
C VAL A 193 9.66 -1.34 -2.11
N TYR A 194 9.46 -2.54 -2.61
CA TYR A 194 8.92 -2.78 -3.94
C TYR A 194 7.75 -3.79 -3.87
N PRO A 195 6.67 -3.58 -4.61
CA PRO A 195 6.28 -2.37 -5.36
C PRO A 195 6.23 -1.15 -4.44
N ALA A 196 6.42 0.06 -4.97
CA ALA A 196 6.54 1.30 -4.19
C ALA A 196 5.46 1.41 -3.10
N GLU A 197 5.76 0.95 -1.92
CA GLU A 197 4.88 0.97 -0.76
C GLU A 197 4.87 2.37 -0.13
N PRO A 198 3.75 2.79 0.47
CA PRO A 198 3.73 4.01 1.26
C PRO A 198 4.73 3.94 2.40
N LEU A 199 5.49 5.01 2.57
CA LEU A 199 6.56 5.14 3.55
C LEU A 199 6.20 6.21 4.57
N THR A 200 6.06 5.81 5.83
CA THR A 200 5.73 6.70 6.95
C THR A 200 6.98 7.10 7.71
N PHE A 201 6.99 8.32 8.26
CA PHE A 201 8.04 8.82 9.13
C PHE A 201 7.57 8.71 10.59
N LEU A 202 8.17 7.80 11.35
CA LEU A 202 7.66 7.37 12.65
C LEU A 202 8.12 8.27 13.79
N SER A 203 9.43 8.44 13.94
CA SER A 203 10.03 9.27 15.00
C SER A 203 11.40 9.79 14.62
N MET A 204 11.80 10.89 15.24
CA MET A 204 13.15 11.44 15.18
C MET A 204 13.64 11.68 16.60
N GLU A 205 14.63 10.92 17.01
CA GLU A 205 15.27 11.07 18.33
C GLU A 205 16.49 11.97 18.22
N LEU A 206 16.71 12.78 19.25
CA LEU A 206 17.88 13.64 19.40
C LEU A 206 18.66 13.20 20.63
N ASP A 207 19.81 12.57 20.44
CA ASP A 207 20.65 12.15 21.57
C ASP A 207 21.66 13.24 21.94
N ASN A 208 21.39 13.88 23.09
CA ASN A 208 22.22 14.92 23.66
C ASN A 208 23.08 14.45 24.82
N LYS A 209 23.06 13.17 25.16
CA LYS A 209 23.66 12.62 26.40
C LYS A 209 25.16 12.85 26.49
N LYS A 210 25.85 12.99 25.37
CA LYS A 210 27.31 13.12 25.30
C LYS A 210 27.81 14.57 25.30
N GLN A 211 26.93 15.58 25.05
CA GLN A 211 27.35 16.97 24.99
C GLN A 211 26.32 17.94 25.57
N LYS A 212 26.78 18.95 26.33
CA LYS A 212 25.92 19.92 27.03
C LYS A 212 25.32 21.01 26.13
N SER A 213 25.84 21.25 24.91
CA SER A 213 25.35 22.27 24.00
C SER A 213 24.73 21.65 22.77
N LEU A 214 23.47 22.00 22.49
CA LEU A 214 22.81 21.66 21.24
C LEU A 214 23.23 22.61 20.14
N TRP A 215 23.18 22.15 18.91
CA TRP A 215 23.27 23.01 17.76
C TRP A 215 22.07 23.92 17.66
N ALA A 216 22.23 25.05 16.97
CA ALA A 216 21.18 26.04 16.81
C ALA A 216 19.91 25.43 16.21
N ILE A 217 20.02 24.51 15.27
CA ILE A 217 18.89 23.83 14.64
C ILE A 217 18.16 22.84 15.56
N PHE A 218 18.78 22.42 16.68
CA PHE A 218 18.21 21.42 17.60
C PHE A 218 18.09 21.93 19.04
N GLN A 219 17.89 23.23 19.24
CA GLN A 219 17.78 23.83 20.56
C GLN A 219 16.47 23.46 21.30
N ASN A 220 15.39 23.24 20.56
CA ASN A 220 14.12 22.79 21.10
C ASN A 220 13.80 21.38 20.59
N ASN A 221 13.92 20.38 21.45
CA ASN A 221 13.79 18.97 21.07
C ASN A 221 12.44 18.61 20.43
N GLU A 222 11.33 19.12 20.94
CA GLU A 222 10.00 18.79 20.43
C GLU A 222 9.79 19.34 19.01
N VAL A 223 9.99 20.66 18.84
CA VAL A 223 9.83 21.32 17.54
C VAL A 223 10.82 20.77 16.51
N ASN A 224 12.05 20.50 16.93
CA ASN A 224 13.09 20.06 16.02
C ASN A 224 12.94 18.59 15.61
N SER A 225 12.40 17.72 16.49
CA SER A 225 12.08 16.34 16.11
C SER A 225 10.99 16.29 15.06
N TYR A 226 9.91 17.03 15.24
CA TYR A 226 8.87 17.16 14.23
C TYR A 226 9.41 17.75 12.92
N TYR A 227 10.20 18.81 13.03
CA TYR A 227 10.83 19.44 11.87
C TYR A 227 11.80 18.51 11.14
N GLY A 228 12.56 17.70 11.88
CA GLY A 228 13.41 16.67 11.32
C GLY A 228 12.63 15.64 10.48
N LEU A 229 11.47 15.20 10.97
CA LEU A 229 10.57 14.32 10.23
C LEU A 229 10.01 14.99 8.97
N GLN A 230 9.65 16.27 9.06
CA GLN A 230 9.19 17.04 7.91
C GLN A 230 10.28 17.15 6.82
N VAL A 231 11.53 17.35 7.21
CA VAL A 231 12.66 17.36 6.27
C VAL A 231 12.86 16.00 5.60
N LEU A 232 12.68 14.90 6.35
CA LEU A 232 12.73 13.56 5.76
C LEU A 232 11.60 13.33 4.75
N PHE A 233 10.38 13.77 5.06
CA PHE A 233 9.26 13.73 4.14
C PHE A 233 9.55 14.52 2.86
N GLU A 234 10.01 15.77 2.98
CA GLU A 234 10.37 16.59 1.82
C GLU A 234 11.48 15.95 0.97
N ALA A 235 12.50 15.39 1.62
CA ALA A 235 13.58 14.70 0.93
C ALA A 235 13.10 13.44 0.19
N ALA A 236 12.22 12.65 0.82
CA ALA A 236 11.61 11.47 0.21
C ALA A 236 10.69 11.82 -0.96
N SER A 237 9.99 12.95 -0.88
CA SER A 237 9.10 13.45 -1.95
C SER A 237 9.86 13.77 -3.26
N THR A 238 11.17 13.93 -3.20
CA THR A 238 12.01 14.10 -4.41
C THR A 238 12.35 12.78 -5.10
N LEU A 239 12.05 11.64 -4.48
CA LEU A 239 12.37 10.30 -5.00
C LEU A 239 11.19 9.75 -5.80
N LYS A 240 11.43 9.41 -7.07
CA LYS A 240 10.36 9.02 -8.01
C LYS A 240 9.59 7.76 -7.62
N HIS A 241 10.23 6.84 -6.90
CA HIS A 241 9.67 5.51 -6.59
C HIS A 241 9.28 5.35 -5.13
N VAL A 242 9.15 6.47 -4.41
CA VAL A 242 8.71 6.48 -3.02
C VAL A 242 7.37 7.19 -2.94
N ILE A 243 6.48 6.68 -2.11
CA ILE A 243 5.20 7.32 -1.75
C ILE A 243 5.35 7.79 -0.31
N PRO A 244 5.88 9.00 -0.08
CA PRO A 244 6.02 9.51 1.27
C PRO A 244 4.65 9.89 1.82
N VAL A 245 4.39 9.46 3.04
CA VAL A 245 3.20 9.82 3.80
C VAL A 245 3.55 11.02 4.68
N ASP A 246 2.82 12.12 4.53
CA ASP A 246 3.02 13.30 5.36
C ASP A 246 2.59 13.06 6.81
N LEU A 247 3.04 13.93 7.70
CA LEU A 247 2.79 13.78 9.12
C LEU A 247 1.31 13.97 9.46
N ASP A 248 0.61 14.86 8.78
CA ASP A 248 -0.82 15.11 8.99
C ASP A 248 -1.65 13.88 8.62
N THR A 249 -1.29 13.20 7.53
CA THR A 249 -1.91 11.93 7.12
C THR A 249 -1.66 10.84 8.16
N ARG A 250 -0.42 10.69 8.64
CA ARG A 250 -0.08 9.75 9.72
C ARG A 250 -0.90 10.03 10.98
N ASP A 251 -0.95 11.27 11.40
CA ASP A 251 -1.66 11.69 12.61
C ASP A 251 -3.17 11.53 12.46
N SER A 252 -3.70 11.68 11.25
CA SER A 252 -5.11 11.36 10.93
C SER A 252 -5.43 9.89 11.14
N VAL A 253 -4.49 8.98 10.85
CA VAL A 253 -4.66 7.53 11.13
C VAL A 253 -4.75 7.31 12.64
N TYR A 254 -3.92 7.96 13.42
CA TYR A 254 -3.99 7.86 14.89
C TYR A 254 -5.30 8.40 15.43
N ALA A 255 -5.79 9.52 14.89
CA ALA A 255 -7.06 10.12 15.27
C ALA A 255 -8.28 9.22 15.02
N LEU A 256 -8.23 8.27 14.09
CA LEU A 256 -9.30 7.27 13.89
C LEU A 256 -9.63 6.44 15.14
N LYS A 257 -8.66 6.30 16.06
CA LYS A 257 -8.82 5.62 17.35
C LYS A 257 -8.79 6.60 18.52
N GLN A 258 -9.04 7.88 18.26
CA GLN A 258 -9.02 8.93 19.29
C GLN A 258 -7.68 9.07 20.01
N ILE A 259 -6.57 8.75 19.34
CA ILE A 259 -5.23 9.04 19.82
C ILE A 259 -4.89 10.44 19.36
N TYR A 260 -4.85 11.37 20.30
CA TYR A 260 -4.54 12.78 20.05
C TYR A 260 -3.28 13.19 20.84
N GLY A 261 -2.60 14.22 20.36
CA GLY A 261 -1.44 14.76 21.03
C GLY A 261 -0.21 13.85 20.95
N VAL A 262 -0.09 13.11 19.85
CA VAL A 262 1.07 12.24 19.62
C VAL A 262 2.36 13.05 19.62
N GLU A 263 3.29 12.65 20.47
CA GLU A 263 4.61 13.26 20.55
C GLU A 263 5.53 12.68 19.47
N ASN A 264 5.78 13.45 18.43
CA ASN A 264 6.50 13.00 17.24
C ASN A 264 7.98 12.68 17.44
N HIS A 265 8.55 13.05 18.59
CA HIS A 265 9.95 12.82 18.90
C HIS A 265 10.22 11.49 19.60
N ILE A 266 9.19 10.79 20.07
CA ILE A 266 9.29 9.48 20.69
C ILE A 266 8.90 8.36 19.74
N PRO A 267 9.43 7.14 19.91
CA PRO A 267 8.98 6.00 19.14
C PRO A 267 7.48 5.74 19.33
N PRO A 268 6.74 5.43 18.26
CA PRO A 268 5.32 5.15 18.37
C PRO A 268 5.06 3.90 19.22
N THR A 269 3.93 3.92 19.90
CA THR A 269 3.46 2.79 20.72
C THR A 269 3.04 1.61 19.85
N GLN A 270 2.93 0.43 20.46
CA GLN A 270 2.44 -0.76 19.77
C GLN A 270 1.03 -0.56 19.17
N THR A 271 0.16 0.18 19.86
CA THR A 271 -1.20 0.47 19.37
C THR A 271 -1.16 1.35 18.12
N GLU A 272 -0.35 2.40 18.12
CA GLU A 272 -0.16 3.28 16.97
C GLU A 272 0.41 2.54 15.76
N LEU A 273 1.43 1.71 15.97
CA LEU A 273 2.01 0.89 14.90
C LEU A 273 1.01 -0.10 14.32
N ARG A 274 0.18 -0.71 15.17
CA ARG A 274 -0.87 -1.61 14.71
C ARG A 274 -1.90 -0.88 13.84
N MET A 275 -2.24 0.34 14.22
CA MET A 275 -3.17 1.16 13.40
C MET A 275 -2.60 1.50 12.05
N LEU A 276 -1.32 1.86 11.98
CA LEU A 276 -0.64 2.10 10.70
C LEU A 276 -0.69 0.83 9.83
N TYR A 277 -0.42 -0.33 10.43
CA TYR A 277 -0.51 -1.62 9.74
C TYR A 277 -1.92 -1.91 9.23
N ASP A 278 -2.95 -1.71 10.06
CA ASP A 278 -4.35 -2.00 9.74
C ASP A 278 -4.88 -1.16 8.56
N VAL A 279 -4.33 0.04 8.36
CA VAL A 279 -4.67 0.87 7.20
C VAL A 279 -3.78 0.59 5.98
N GLY A 280 -2.76 -0.28 6.10
CA GLY A 280 -1.87 -0.67 5.02
C GLY A 280 -0.54 0.09 4.95
N LEU A 281 -0.17 0.82 6.00
CA LEU A 281 1.14 1.47 6.13
C LEU A 281 2.14 0.49 6.76
N ASN A 282 2.82 -0.27 5.91
CA ASN A 282 3.65 -1.40 6.35
C ASN A 282 5.12 -1.05 6.54
N TYR A 283 5.55 0.14 6.15
CA TYR A 283 6.95 0.57 6.27
C TYR A 283 7.06 1.94 6.90
N GLY A 284 8.08 2.09 7.74
CA GLY A 284 8.37 3.34 8.41
C GLY A 284 9.87 3.62 8.56
N ILE A 285 10.19 4.89 8.67
CA ILE A 285 11.55 5.35 8.97
C ILE A 285 11.58 5.95 10.36
N THR A 286 12.57 5.54 11.14
CA THR A 286 12.99 6.23 12.36
C THR A 286 14.34 6.89 12.14
N GLY A 287 14.53 8.06 12.73
CA GLY A 287 15.77 8.83 12.70
C GLY A 287 16.36 8.98 14.10
N LEU A 288 17.68 9.00 14.17
CA LEU A 288 18.44 9.36 15.37
C LEU A 288 19.51 10.35 14.97
N VAL A 289 19.56 11.48 15.62
CA VAL A 289 20.64 12.47 15.48
C VAL A 289 21.47 12.45 16.75
N GLU A 290 22.74 12.14 16.61
CA GLU A 290 23.72 12.14 17.69
C GLU A 290 24.73 13.25 17.46
N LYS A 291 24.94 14.13 18.45
CA LYS A 291 25.96 15.16 18.38
C LYS A 291 27.33 14.53 18.63
N THR A 292 28.29 14.80 17.74
CA THR A 292 29.71 14.41 17.86
C THR A 292 30.60 15.62 18.22
N GLN A 293 31.89 15.41 18.41
CA GLN A 293 32.82 16.52 18.68
C GLN A 293 32.94 17.47 17.49
N ASP A 294 32.98 16.94 16.27
CA ASP A 294 33.22 17.68 15.03
C ASP A 294 31.97 17.90 14.20
N GLY A 295 30.79 17.58 14.75
CA GLY A 295 29.57 17.68 13.97
C GLY A 295 28.39 16.91 14.56
N ALA A 296 27.62 16.24 13.73
CA ALA A 296 26.62 15.27 14.14
C ALA A 296 26.56 14.08 13.20
N GLU A 297 25.96 13.01 13.66
CA GLU A 297 25.63 11.84 12.87
C GLU A 297 24.11 11.68 12.79
N LEU A 298 23.62 11.47 11.57
CA LEU A 298 22.24 11.10 11.31
C LEU A 298 22.20 9.61 10.98
N THR A 299 21.49 8.86 11.80
CA THR A 299 21.17 7.46 11.55
C THR A 299 19.71 7.36 11.11
N LEU A 300 19.46 6.78 9.94
CA LEU A 300 18.12 6.45 9.45
C LEU A 300 17.95 4.94 9.42
N THR A 301 16.85 4.47 9.96
CA THR A 301 16.50 3.05 9.98
C THR A 301 15.15 2.83 9.28
N LEU A 302 15.18 2.03 8.20
CA LEU A 302 13.99 1.50 7.55
C LEU A 302 13.49 0.30 8.34
N GLN A 303 12.21 0.31 8.68
CA GLN A 303 11.57 -0.71 9.49
C GLN A 303 10.29 -1.21 8.82
N GLU A 304 10.03 -2.50 8.93
CA GLU A 304 8.76 -3.14 8.58
C GLU A 304 7.86 -3.09 9.83
N ILE A 305 6.64 -2.59 9.67
CA ILE A 305 5.61 -2.60 10.70
C ILE A 305 4.86 -3.93 10.59
N THR A 306 4.79 -4.68 11.67
CA THR A 306 4.15 -6.00 11.68
C THR A 306 2.69 -5.91 12.09
N SER A 307 1.89 -6.94 11.80
CA SER A 307 0.49 -7.06 12.23
C SER A 307 0.29 -7.03 13.76
N THR A 308 1.35 -7.29 14.52
CA THR A 308 1.32 -7.22 16.00
C THR A 308 1.67 -5.83 16.51
N GLY A 309 1.94 -4.85 15.65
CA GLY A 309 2.37 -3.51 16.04
C GLY A 309 3.80 -3.48 16.57
N THR A 310 4.68 -4.29 16.01
CA THR A 310 6.11 -4.25 16.33
C THR A 310 6.94 -3.84 15.13
N LEU A 311 8.09 -3.25 15.37
CA LEU A 311 9.01 -2.81 14.34
C LEU A 311 10.08 -3.87 14.10
N LYS A 312 10.27 -4.23 12.84
CA LYS A 312 11.34 -5.12 12.40
C LYS A 312 12.31 -4.35 11.54
N ARG A 313 13.55 -4.22 11.98
CA ARG A 313 14.60 -3.53 11.22
C ARG A 313 14.89 -4.22 9.90
N VAL A 314 14.77 -3.46 8.81
CA VAL A 314 15.11 -3.90 7.46
C VAL A 314 16.54 -3.49 7.14
N LYS A 315 16.87 -2.20 7.29
CA LYS A 315 18.19 -1.63 7.00
C LYS A 315 18.42 -0.38 7.84
N SER A 316 19.67 -0.12 8.19
CA SER A 316 20.07 1.11 8.89
C SER A 316 21.32 1.68 8.25
N LEU A 317 21.38 2.98 8.10
CA LEU A 317 22.52 3.71 7.57
C LEU A 317 22.79 4.96 8.40
N THR A 318 24.07 5.25 8.60
CA THR A 318 24.56 6.43 9.32
C THR A 318 25.43 7.29 8.40
N ALA A 319 25.32 8.59 8.53
CA ALA A 319 26.23 9.55 7.91
C ALA A 319 26.45 10.77 8.78
N GLY A 320 27.68 11.20 8.85
CA GLY A 320 28.08 12.44 9.53
C GLY A 320 27.77 13.68 8.70
N PHE A 321 27.54 14.80 9.35
CA PHE A 321 27.51 16.15 8.78
C PHE A 321 28.13 17.15 9.75
N SER A 322 28.92 18.07 9.20
CA SER A 322 29.70 19.02 9.99
C SER A 322 29.05 20.40 10.10
N GLU A 323 28.06 20.68 9.29
CA GLU A 323 27.39 21.98 9.27
C GLU A 323 26.21 22.00 10.25
N ASP A 324 26.24 22.94 11.20
CA ASP A 324 25.09 23.24 12.04
C ASP A 324 24.08 24.07 11.23
N SER A 325 23.58 23.45 10.17
CA SER A 325 22.61 24.09 9.28
C SER A 325 21.55 23.10 8.84
N LEU A 326 20.35 23.62 8.62
CA LEU A 326 19.24 22.89 8.05
C LEU A 326 19.59 22.30 6.69
N GLU A 327 20.34 23.03 5.87
CA GLU A 327 20.72 22.58 4.54
C GLU A 327 21.68 21.40 4.60
N GLY A 328 22.65 21.40 5.50
CA GLY A 328 23.54 20.27 5.77
C GLY A 328 22.78 19.03 6.22
N PHE A 329 21.83 19.19 7.12
CA PHE A 329 20.93 18.11 7.54
C PHE A 329 20.09 17.57 6.38
N LYS A 330 19.41 18.45 5.62
CA LYS A 330 18.59 18.08 4.46
C LYS A 330 19.37 17.35 3.38
N LYS A 331 20.58 17.81 3.07
CA LYS A 331 21.49 17.17 2.11
C LYS A 331 21.89 15.77 2.57
N THR A 332 22.23 15.62 3.85
CA THR A 332 22.61 14.32 4.43
C THR A 332 21.42 13.37 4.47
N ALA A 333 20.25 13.84 4.92
CA ALA A 333 19.02 13.07 4.92
C ALA A 333 18.66 12.55 3.52
N THR A 334 18.70 13.42 2.50
CA THR A 334 18.44 13.03 1.11
C THR A 334 19.41 11.96 0.61
N LYS A 335 20.70 12.11 0.91
CA LYS A 335 21.72 11.13 0.55
C LYS A 335 21.49 9.78 1.23
N LEU A 336 21.17 9.79 2.53
CA LEU A 336 20.88 8.58 3.28
C LEU A 336 19.62 7.89 2.78
N LEU A 337 18.52 8.62 2.56
CA LEU A 337 17.28 8.07 2.06
C LEU A 337 17.46 7.37 0.71
N ARG A 338 18.17 7.98 -0.23
CA ARG A 338 18.48 7.36 -1.54
C ARG A 338 19.23 6.04 -1.41
N ARG A 339 20.10 5.91 -0.41
CA ARG A 339 20.87 4.67 -0.16
C ARG A 339 20.13 3.66 0.70
N LEU A 340 19.26 4.14 1.57
CA LEU A 340 18.47 3.32 2.48
C LEU A 340 17.39 2.54 1.70
N LEU A 341 16.78 3.19 0.72
CA LEU A 341 15.63 2.65 -0.04
C LEU A 341 16.05 1.83 -1.28
N ARG A 342 17.35 1.78 -1.56
CA ARG A 342 17.94 0.92 -2.60
C ARG A 342 18.40 -0.44 -2.02
#